data_4c4f31743a8cc7f94b1d600a06491d8d
#
_entry.id   4c4f31743a8cc7f94b1d600a06491d8d
#
_cell.length_a   1.000
_cell.length_b   1.000
_cell.length_c   1.000
_cell.angle_alpha   90.00
_cell.angle_beta   90.00
_cell.angle_gamma   90.00
#
_symmetry.space_group_name_H-M   'P 1'
#
loop_
_entity.id
_entity.type
_entity.pdbx_description
1 polymer ?
#
loop_
_entity_poly.entity_id
_entity_poly.type
_entity_poly.pdbx_seq_one_letter_code
_entity_poly.pdbx_strand_id
1 'polypeptide(L)'
;MVELNLTKRQKEIFEFIKRYSDKHGYPPTVRDIGKAIGLTSSSTVHAHLANLEKIGMLRRDPSKPRAIEVLVDKAKAVVSPSGLPLVGEIAAGQPVLADENIEDYVDIPPIAGGEQGEFILRVKGDSMQDAGILEGDHVVVHRQDTATNGDIVVALVGEEATVKRFYKESDHVRLQPENPAMEPFRSRDAQVVGRVVGVCRRVA
;
A
#
# COMPACT_ATOMS: atom_id res chain seq x y z
N MET A 1 15.78 2.54 -11.82
CA MET A 1 15.37 1.82 -10.57
C MET A 1 16.28 0.63 -10.43
N VAL A 2 16.99 0.51 -9.30
CA VAL A 2 17.83 -0.67 -9.03
C VAL A 2 16.92 -1.67 -8.35
N GLU A 3 16.49 -2.71 -9.07
CA GLU A 3 15.87 -3.89 -8.45
C GLU A 3 16.86 -4.49 -7.46
N LEU A 4 16.56 -4.34 -6.18
CA LEU A 4 17.31 -4.98 -5.10
C LEU A 4 16.89 -6.45 -5.01
N ASN A 5 17.37 -7.27 -5.95
CA ASN A 5 17.16 -8.72 -5.95
C ASN A 5 17.90 -9.36 -4.77
N LEU A 6 17.19 -9.47 -3.64
CA LEU A 6 17.67 -10.23 -2.49
C LEU A 6 17.59 -11.73 -2.79
N THR A 7 18.67 -12.46 -2.53
CA THR A 7 18.58 -13.92 -2.52
C THR A 7 17.69 -14.38 -1.36
N LYS A 8 17.09 -15.57 -1.50
CA LYS A 8 16.26 -16.19 -0.44
C LYS A 8 16.95 -16.15 0.93
N ARG A 9 18.25 -16.45 0.96
CA ARG A 9 19.05 -16.43 2.21
C ARG A 9 19.25 -15.03 2.77
N GLN A 10 19.46 -14.03 1.95
CA GLN A 10 19.56 -12.64 2.40
C GLN A 10 18.26 -12.14 3.00
N LYS A 11 17.12 -12.50 2.41
CA LYS A 11 15.79 -12.19 2.92
C LYS A 11 15.55 -12.83 4.29
N GLU A 12 15.84 -14.15 4.43
CA GLU A 12 15.71 -14.88 5.70
C GLU A 12 16.55 -14.25 6.83
N ILE A 13 17.81 -13.87 6.52
CA ILE A 13 18.71 -13.21 7.48
C ILE A 13 18.17 -11.86 7.91
N PHE A 14 17.74 -11.04 6.95
CA PHE A 14 17.22 -9.72 7.20
C PHE A 14 15.95 -9.75 8.08
N GLU A 15 14.99 -10.60 7.75
CA GLU A 15 13.76 -10.79 8.52
C GLU A 15 14.02 -11.30 9.93
N PHE A 16 15.01 -12.17 10.09
CA PHE A 16 15.42 -12.64 11.42
C PHE A 16 15.98 -11.50 12.26
N ILE A 17 16.89 -10.70 11.70
CA ILE A 17 17.50 -9.56 12.41
C ILE A 17 16.41 -8.58 12.87
N LYS A 18 15.47 -8.24 11.98
CA LYS A 18 14.35 -7.34 12.28
C LYS A 18 13.51 -7.87 13.44
N ARG A 19 12.97 -9.09 13.32
CA ARG A 19 12.14 -9.71 14.37
C ARG A 19 12.86 -9.84 15.70
N TYR A 20 14.15 -10.15 15.67
CA TYR A 20 14.95 -10.28 16.87
C TYR A 20 15.13 -8.91 17.56
N SER A 21 15.46 -7.87 16.79
CA SER A 21 15.62 -6.50 17.30
C SER A 21 14.32 -5.95 17.86
N ASP A 22 13.19 -6.15 17.19
CA ASP A 22 11.86 -5.72 17.64
C ASP A 22 11.47 -6.40 18.96
N LYS A 23 11.81 -7.70 19.11
CA LYS A 23 11.47 -8.48 20.30
C LYS A 23 12.35 -8.17 21.51
N HIS A 24 13.65 -7.92 21.29
CA HIS A 24 14.65 -7.85 22.36
C HIS A 24 15.16 -6.44 22.63
N GLY A 25 14.86 -5.45 21.77
CA GLY A 25 15.35 -4.08 21.88
C GLY A 25 16.83 -3.89 21.48
N TYR A 26 17.50 -4.96 21.02
CA TYR A 26 18.88 -4.94 20.54
C TYR A 26 19.08 -5.97 19.41
N PRO A 27 20.07 -5.76 18.51
CA PRO A 27 20.29 -6.65 17.39
C PRO A 27 20.93 -8.00 17.80
N PRO A 28 20.68 -9.08 17.00
CA PRO A 28 21.29 -10.38 17.23
C PRO A 28 22.80 -10.37 16.91
N THR A 29 23.54 -11.31 17.52
CA THR A 29 24.95 -11.54 17.15
C THR A 29 25.06 -12.36 15.86
N VAL A 30 26.21 -12.32 15.19
CA VAL A 30 26.52 -13.17 14.03
C VAL A 30 26.26 -14.66 14.33
N ARG A 31 26.55 -15.08 15.57
CA ARG A 31 26.33 -16.45 16.03
C ARG A 31 24.85 -16.79 16.15
N ASP A 32 24.03 -15.84 16.63
CA ASP A 32 22.57 -16.01 16.74
C ASP A 32 21.93 -16.11 15.34
N ILE A 33 22.38 -15.26 14.40
CA ILE A 33 21.97 -15.31 13.00
C ILE A 33 22.33 -16.66 12.39
N GLY A 34 23.59 -17.11 12.54
CA GLY A 34 24.05 -18.40 12.03
C GLY A 34 23.19 -19.56 12.53
N LYS A 35 22.93 -19.61 13.85
CA LYS A 35 22.07 -20.64 14.45
C LYS A 35 20.64 -20.61 13.91
N ALA A 36 20.05 -19.43 13.80
CA ALA A 36 18.66 -19.27 13.36
C ALA A 36 18.43 -19.67 11.91
N ILE A 37 19.43 -19.43 11.03
CA ILE A 37 19.35 -19.68 9.58
C ILE A 37 19.99 -21.02 9.20
N GLY A 38 20.57 -21.75 10.17
CA GLY A 38 21.23 -23.04 9.92
C GLY A 38 22.57 -22.92 9.18
N LEU A 39 23.30 -21.82 9.38
CA LEU A 39 24.63 -21.60 8.82
C LEU A 39 25.69 -21.92 9.87
N THR A 40 26.56 -22.89 9.56
CA THR A 40 27.64 -23.33 10.45
C THR A 40 28.88 -22.42 10.40
N SER A 41 29.09 -21.73 9.27
CA SER A 41 30.22 -20.84 9.06
C SER A 41 29.87 -19.38 9.34
N SER A 42 30.58 -18.79 10.30
CA SER A 42 30.48 -17.34 10.59
C SER A 42 30.91 -16.48 9.39
N SER A 43 31.86 -16.93 8.58
CA SER A 43 32.32 -16.24 7.38
C SER A 43 31.18 -16.08 6.37
N THR A 44 30.34 -17.11 6.20
CA THR A 44 29.16 -17.05 5.32
C THR A 44 28.14 -16.05 5.82
N VAL A 45 27.89 -15.99 7.13
CA VAL A 45 27.00 -14.96 7.71
C VAL A 45 27.57 -13.56 7.47
N HIS A 46 28.88 -13.36 7.68
CA HIS A 46 29.55 -12.08 7.41
C HIS A 46 29.42 -11.65 5.95
N ALA A 47 29.55 -12.58 4.99
CA ALA A 47 29.37 -12.28 3.57
C ALA A 47 27.95 -11.81 3.24
N HIS A 48 26.93 -12.48 3.78
CA HIS A 48 25.54 -12.05 3.60
C HIS A 48 25.25 -10.70 4.24
N LEU A 49 25.77 -10.45 5.45
CA LEU A 49 25.62 -9.17 6.13
C LEU A 49 26.33 -8.05 5.36
N ALA A 50 27.54 -8.27 4.82
CA ALA A 50 28.23 -7.30 3.99
C ALA A 50 27.45 -6.96 2.70
N ASN A 51 26.81 -7.94 2.09
CA ASN A 51 25.93 -7.68 0.94
C ASN A 51 24.70 -6.87 1.33
N LEU A 52 24.04 -7.18 2.44
CA LEU A 52 22.89 -6.40 2.95
C LEU A 52 23.30 -4.96 3.32
N GLU A 53 24.51 -4.76 3.81
CA GLU A 53 25.10 -3.44 4.08
C GLU A 53 25.39 -2.67 2.77
N LYS A 54 25.99 -3.34 1.78
CA LYS A 54 26.30 -2.75 0.46
C LYS A 54 25.04 -2.24 -0.26
N ILE A 55 23.94 -2.95 -0.13
CA ILE A 55 22.65 -2.54 -0.70
C ILE A 55 21.88 -1.58 0.21
N GLY A 56 22.43 -1.20 1.37
CA GLY A 56 21.89 -0.19 2.27
C GLY A 56 20.73 -0.65 3.15
N MET A 57 20.54 -1.95 3.35
CA MET A 57 19.52 -2.50 4.24
C MET A 57 19.95 -2.61 5.69
N LEU A 58 21.25 -2.70 5.92
CA LEU A 58 21.87 -2.71 7.24
C LEU A 58 22.96 -1.66 7.31
N ARG A 59 23.22 -1.17 8.52
CA ARG A 59 24.41 -0.39 8.85
C ARG A 59 25.13 -1.04 10.02
N ARG A 60 26.44 -1.19 9.94
CA ARG A 60 27.28 -1.63 11.05
C ARG A 60 28.13 -0.49 11.54
N ASP A 61 28.21 -0.33 12.83
CA ASP A 61 29.20 0.58 13.44
C ASP A 61 30.47 -0.22 13.73
N PRO A 62 31.59 0.07 13.03
CA PRO A 62 32.85 -0.66 13.22
C PRO A 62 33.40 -0.53 14.65
N SER A 63 32.99 0.50 15.37
CA SER A 63 33.44 0.77 16.74
C SER A 63 32.69 -0.03 17.80
N LYS A 64 31.58 -0.69 17.45
CA LYS A 64 30.72 -1.44 18.35
C LYS A 64 30.50 -2.88 17.88
N PRO A 65 31.04 -3.89 18.56
CA PRO A 65 30.99 -5.30 18.13
C PRO A 65 29.59 -5.91 17.93
N ARG A 66 28.54 -5.20 18.36
CA ARG A 66 27.13 -5.64 18.31
C ARG A 66 26.21 -4.66 17.60
N ALA A 67 26.73 -3.64 16.94
CA ALA A 67 25.88 -2.63 16.31
C ALA A 67 25.53 -2.99 14.87
N ILE A 68 24.53 -3.84 14.73
CA ILE A 68 23.82 -4.01 13.46
C ILE A 68 22.57 -3.15 13.57
N GLU A 69 22.52 -2.06 12.83
CA GLU A 69 21.34 -1.21 12.73
C GLU A 69 20.57 -1.59 11.48
N VAL A 70 19.30 -1.97 11.65
CA VAL A 70 18.39 -2.19 10.53
C VAL A 70 17.94 -0.81 10.06
N LEU A 71 18.24 -0.45 8.83
CA LEU A 71 17.79 0.79 8.22
C LEU A 71 16.32 0.59 7.78
N VAL A 72 15.41 0.67 8.76
CA VAL A 72 13.99 0.36 8.62
C VAL A 72 13.33 1.21 7.52
N ASP A 73 13.79 2.44 7.32
CA ASP A 73 13.23 3.32 6.30
C ASP A 73 13.56 2.84 4.86
N LYS A 74 14.76 2.25 4.67
CA LYS A 74 15.10 1.60 3.39
C LYS A 74 14.56 0.16 3.29
N ALA A 75 14.40 -0.50 4.42
CA ALA A 75 13.86 -1.86 4.47
C ALA A 75 12.35 -1.91 4.28
N LYS A 76 11.61 -0.89 4.72
CA LYS A 76 10.19 -0.73 4.37
C LYS A 76 10.02 -0.58 2.85
N ALA A 77 10.99 0.08 2.17
CA ALA A 77 10.99 0.22 0.71
C ALA A 77 11.30 -1.09 -0.05
N VAL A 78 11.76 -2.14 0.61
CA VAL A 78 12.18 -3.42 -0.01
C VAL A 78 11.30 -4.61 0.39
N VAL A 79 10.60 -4.52 1.54
CA VAL A 79 9.73 -5.60 2.06
C VAL A 79 8.25 -5.26 1.96
N SER A 80 7.94 -3.98 1.88
CA SER A 80 6.64 -3.46 1.41
C SER A 80 6.98 -2.32 0.48
N PRO A 81 6.44 -2.27 -0.71
CA PRO A 81 6.58 -1.08 -1.54
C PRO A 81 6.16 0.12 -0.69
N SER A 82 6.99 1.16 -0.60
CA SER A 82 6.61 2.37 0.12
C SER A 82 5.46 3.02 -0.64
N GLY A 83 4.40 3.35 0.08
CA GLY A 83 3.23 3.98 -0.50
C GLY A 83 1.98 3.10 -0.50
N LEU A 84 0.89 3.68 -0.96
CA LEU A 84 -0.37 2.99 -1.14
C LEU A 84 -0.38 2.25 -2.49
N PRO A 85 -0.93 1.03 -2.57
CA PRO A 85 -1.06 0.32 -3.84
C PRO A 85 -1.99 1.08 -4.79
N LEU A 86 -1.53 1.31 -6.01
CA LEU A 86 -2.35 1.78 -7.12
C LEU A 86 -3.04 0.58 -7.73
N VAL A 87 -4.35 0.52 -7.58
CA VAL A 87 -5.19 -0.56 -8.12
C VAL A 87 -5.69 -0.14 -9.49
N GLY A 88 -5.49 -0.99 -10.49
CA GLY A 88 -5.89 -0.72 -11.88
C GLY A 88 -7.37 -0.89 -12.10
N GLU A 89 -7.88 -2.07 -11.80
CA GLU A 89 -9.31 -2.41 -11.93
C GLU A 89 -9.79 -3.16 -10.70
N ILE A 90 -11.03 -2.93 -10.33
CA ILE A 90 -11.69 -3.66 -9.24
C ILE A 90 -12.81 -4.48 -9.89
N ALA A 91 -12.70 -5.80 -9.80
CA ALA A 91 -13.72 -6.73 -10.26
C ALA A 91 -14.53 -7.28 -9.07
N ALA A 92 -15.80 -7.57 -9.32
CA ALA A 92 -16.64 -8.21 -8.33
C ALA A 92 -16.16 -9.64 -8.00
N GLY A 93 -16.20 -10.01 -6.73
CA GLY A 93 -15.82 -11.35 -6.27
C GLY A 93 -14.33 -11.58 -6.04
N GLN A 94 -13.47 -10.63 -6.42
CA GLN A 94 -12.03 -10.69 -6.12
C GLN A 94 -11.65 -9.72 -4.99
N PRO A 95 -10.61 -10.04 -4.18
CA PRO A 95 -10.08 -9.08 -3.22
C PRO A 95 -9.52 -7.85 -3.96
N VAL A 96 -9.91 -6.65 -3.52
CA VAL A 96 -9.46 -5.37 -4.12
C VAL A 96 -7.93 -5.29 -4.18
N LEU A 97 -7.26 -5.78 -3.15
CA LEU A 97 -5.80 -5.78 -3.01
C LEU A 97 -5.18 -7.14 -3.41
N ALA A 98 -5.77 -7.87 -4.36
CA ALA A 98 -5.08 -9.00 -4.96
C ALA A 98 -3.85 -8.52 -5.74
N ASP A 99 -2.75 -9.26 -5.68
CA ASP A 99 -1.48 -8.87 -6.32
C ASP A 99 -1.65 -8.59 -7.83
N GLU A 100 -2.57 -9.28 -8.48
CA GLU A 100 -2.89 -9.12 -9.91
C GLU A 100 -3.58 -7.80 -10.25
N ASN A 101 -4.20 -7.13 -9.26
CA ASN A 101 -4.90 -5.86 -9.42
C ASN A 101 -3.99 -4.65 -9.13
N ILE A 102 -2.80 -4.86 -8.58
CA ILE A 102 -1.87 -3.80 -8.19
C ILE A 102 -0.94 -3.49 -9.36
N GLU A 103 -1.06 -2.27 -9.91
CA GLU A 103 -0.22 -1.79 -11.00
C GLU A 103 1.11 -1.18 -10.51
N ASP A 104 1.07 -0.46 -9.38
CA ASP A 104 2.21 0.26 -8.83
C ASP A 104 1.98 0.60 -7.36
N TYR A 105 2.95 1.24 -6.72
CA TYR A 105 2.84 1.80 -5.37
C TYR A 105 3.21 3.27 -5.39
N VAL A 106 2.40 4.11 -4.76
CA VAL A 106 2.56 5.57 -4.80
C VAL A 106 2.63 6.14 -3.38
N ASP A 107 3.68 6.90 -3.10
CA ASP A 107 3.80 7.65 -1.86
C ASP A 107 2.81 8.81 -1.83
N ILE A 108 1.87 8.77 -0.89
CA ILE A 108 0.86 9.80 -0.69
C ILE A 108 1.14 10.53 0.62
N PRO A 109 1.33 11.85 0.61
CA PRO A 109 1.54 12.59 1.84
C PRO A 109 0.28 12.60 2.73
N PRO A 110 0.44 12.74 4.07
CA PRO A 110 -0.69 12.77 5.01
C PRO A 110 -1.79 13.77 4.65
N ILE A 111 -1.41 14.96 4.18
CA ILE A 111 -2.36 16.01 3.76
C ILE A 111 -3.27 15.60 2.60
N ALA A 112 -2.84 14.62 1.80
CA ALA A 112 -3.63 14.08 0.69
C ALA A 112 -4.33 12.76 1.05
N GLY A 113 -4.47 12.44 2.34
CA GLY A 113 -5.14 11.24 2.83
C GLY A 113 -4.25 10.02 3.00
N GLY A 114 -2.91 10.15 2.86
CA GLY A 114 -1.98 9.01 2.90
C GLY A 114 -2.00 8.22 4.22
N GLU A 115 -2.33 8.86 5.35
CA GLU A 115 -2.45 8.17 6.65
C GLU A 115 -3.76 7.37 6.80
N GLN A 116 -4.81 7.77 6.10
CA GLN A 116 -6.13 7.16 6.19
C GLN A 116 -6.42 6.22 5.04
N GLY A 117 -5.69 6.37 3.92
CA GLY A 117 -5.86 5.57 2.73
C GLY A 117 -5.26 4.17 2.86
N GLU A 118 -5.86 3.23 2.18
CA GLU A 118 -5.36 1.84 2.07
C GLU A 118 -5.03 1.47 0.63
N PHE A 119 -5.60 2.17 -0.35
CA PHE A 119 -5.28 2.00 -1.76
C PHE A 119 -5.63 3.25 -2.57
N ILE A 120 -5.19 3.27 -3.81
CA ILE A 120 -5.40 4.35 -4.77
C ILE A 120 -6.09 3.78 -6.00
N LEU A 121 -7.02 4.55 -6.56
CA LEU A 121 -7.64 4.26 -7.86
C LEU A 121 -7.41 5.43 -8.81
N ARG A 122 -7.19 5.11 -10.08
CA ARG A 122 -7.22 6.11 -11.15
C ARG A 122 -8.65 6.35 -11.60
N VAL A 123 -9.05 7.61 -11.62
CA VAL A 123 -10.38 8.04 -12.07
C VAL A 123 -10.47 7.95 -13.60
N LYS A 124 -11.54 7.33 -14.08
CA LYS A 124 -11.91 7.30 -15.49
C LYS A 124 -13.22 8.09 -15.67
N GLY A 125 -13.24 8.98 -16.66
CA GLY A 125 -14.40 9.81 -16.97
C GLY A 125 -14.57 11.05 -16.08
N ASP A 126 -15.66 11.77 -16.31
CA ASP A 126 -15.93 13.11 -15.80
C ASP A 126 -17.13 13.20 -14.84
N SER A 127 -17.61 12.05 -14.37
CA SER A 127 -18.84 11.98 -13.56
C SER A 127 -18.76 12.70 -12.21
N MET A 128 -17.57 13.09 -11.75
CA MET A 128 -17.32 13.75 -10.46
C MET A 128 -16.65 15.13 -10.61
N GLN A 129 -16.74 15.75 -11.79
CA GLN A 129 -16.05 16.99 -12.12
C GLN A 129 -16.44 18.16 -11.20
N ASP A 130 -17.71 18.28 -10.80
CA ASP A 130 -18.18 19.35 -9.94
C ASP A 130 -17.78 19.17 -8.48
N ALA A 131 -17.32 17.96 -8.11
CA ALA A 131 -16.64 17.68 -6.84
C ALA A 131 -15.11 17.92 -6.93
N GLY A 132 -14.59 18.41 -8.07
CA GLY A 132 -13.17 18.65 -8.30
C GLY A 132 -12.36 17.40 -8.61
N ILE A 133 -13.00 16.24 -8.82
CA ILE A 133 -12.37 14.98 -9.21
C ILE A 133 -12.51 14.84 -10.72
N LEU A 134 -11.37 14.84 -11.42
CA LEU A 134 -11.31 14.84 -12.87
C LEU A 134 -10.76 13.52 -13.41
N GLU A 135 -10.94 13.29 -14.71
CA GLU A 135 -10.33 12.17 -15.39
C GLU A 135 -8.80 12.17 -15.24
N GLY A 136 -8.23 11.00 -14.94
CA GLY A 136 -6.79 10.83 -14.70
C GLY A 136 -6.33 11.13 -13.28
N ASP A 137 -7.19 11.66 -12.41
CA ASP A 137 -6.88 11.83 -11.00
C ASP A 137 -6.65 10.48 -10.30
N HIS A 138 -5.94 10.57 -9.19
CA HIS A 138 -5.76 9.45 -8.28
C HIS A 138 -6.55 9.72 -6.99
N VAL A 139 -7.58 8.93 -6.72
CA VAL A 139 -8.35 9.00 -5.47
C VAL A 139 -7.74 8.06 -4.45
N VAL A 140 -7.49 8.59 -3.25
CA VAL A 140 -7.02 7.84 -2.08
C VAL A 140 -8.25 7.31 -1.36
N VAL A 141 -8.30 6.01 -1.12
CA VAL A 141 -9.49 5.30 -0.63
C VAL A 141 -9.20 4.63 0.69
N HIS A 142 -10.04 4.91 1.69
CA HIS A 142 -10.11 4.15 2.93
C HIS A 142 -11.13 3.02 2.76
N ARG A 143 -10.69 1.79 2.96
CA ARG A 143 -11.52 0.61 2.78
C ARG A 143 -12.59 0.50 3.86
N GLN A 144 -13.85 0.43 3.44
CA GLN A 144 -14.99 0.21 4.30
C GLN A 144 -16.17 -0.28 3.45
N ASP A 145 -17.09 -1.04 4.05
CA ASP A 145 -18.27 -1.60 3.39
C ASP A 145 -19.55 -0.78 3.63
N THR A 146 -19.43 0.30 4.39
CA THR A 146 -20.54 1.21 4.73
C THR A 146 -20.16 2.64 4.42
N ALA A 147 -21.17 3.50 4.22
CA ALA A 147 -20.97 4.93 3.99
C ALA A 147 -22.15 5.72 4.57
N THR A 148 -21.91 7.01 4.83
CA THR A 148 -22.92 7.99 5.22
C THR A 148 -23.37 8.82 4.03
N ASN A 149 -24.62 9.36 4.10
CA ASN A 149 -25.14 10.20 3.04
C ASN A 149 -24.24 11.43 2.81
N GLY A 150 -23.84 11.62 1.57
CA GLY A 150 -22.93 12.67 1.17
C GLY A 150 -21.46 12.25 1.04
N ASP A 151 -21.07 11.09 1.52
CA ASP A 151 -19.71 10.57 1.31
C ASP A 151 -19.45 10.35 -0.20
N ILE A 152 -18.23 10.62 -0.63
CA ILE A 152 -17.75 10.20 -1.94
C ILE A 152 -17.15 8.79 -1.76
N VAL A 153 -17.68 7.83 -2.49
CA VAL A 153 -17.32 6.41 -2.35
C VAL A 153 -16.85 5.81 -3.66
N VAL A 154 -16.04 4.76 -3.53
CA VAL A 154 -15.87 3.76 -4.56
C VAL A 154 -16.92 2.68 -4.32
N ALA A 155 -17.76 2.42 -5.30
CA ALA A 155 -18.79 1.40 -5.25
C ALA A 155 -18.69 0.46 -6.44
N LEU A 156 -18.99 -0.82 -6.22
CA LEU A 156 -19.18 -1.80 -7.28
C LEU A 156 -20.66 -1.83 -7.67
N VAL A 157 -20.88 -1.75 -8.98
CA VAL A 157 -22.19 -1.86 -9.62
C VAL A 157 -22.07 -2.94 -10.68
N GLY A 158 -22.63 -4.11 -10.42
CA GLY A 158 -22.32 -5.30 -11.22
C GLY A 158 -20.83 -5.65 -11.08
N GLU A 159 -20.12 -5.65 -12.21
CA GLU A 159 -18.69 -5.97 -12.26
C GLU A 159 -17.78 -4.72 -12.32
N GLU A 160 -18.33 -3.53 -12.36
CA GLU A 160 -17.59 -2.29 -12.56
C GLU A 160 -17.51 -1.45 -11.29
N ALA A 161 -16.30 -0.91 -11.00
CA ALA A 161 -16.09 0.06 -9.95
C ALA A 161 -16.37 1.48 -10.46
N THR A 162 -17.04 2.28 -9.62
CA THR A 162 -17.36 3.67 -9.93
C THR A 162 -17.16 4.57 -8.72
N VAL A 163 -16.77 5.83 -8.95
CA VAL A 163 -16.68 6.88 -7.93
C VAL A 163 -17.91 7.75 -8.02
N LYS A 164 -18.68 7.84 -6.93
CA LYS A 164 -19.92 8.62 -6.87
C LYS A 164 -20.16 9.15 -5.46
N ARG A 165 -21.06 10.12 -5.33
CA ARG A 165 -21.59 10.52 -4.02
C ARG A 165 -22.68 9.55 -3.60
N PHE A 166 -22.56 9.03 -2.38
CA PHE A 166 -23.43 8.03 -1.81
C PHE A 166 -24.61 8.62 -1.10
N TYR A 167 -25.81 8.05 -1.33
CA TYR A 167 -27.02 8.31 -0.57
C TYR A 167 -27.78 7.01 -0.34
N LYS A 168 -28.05 6.68 0.92
CA LYS A 168 -28.90 5.57 1.30
C LYS A 168 -30.34 6.05 1.34
N GLU A 169 -31.18 5.49 0.51
CA GLU A 169 -32.62 5.73 0.47
C GLU A 169 -33.40 4.57 1.14
N SER A 170 -34.72 4.62 1.17
CA SER A 170 -35.51 3.66 1.95
C SER A 170 -35.38 2.22 1.46
N ASP A 171 -35.20 2.00 0.15
CA ASP A 171 -35.21 0.67 -0.48
C ASP A 171 -34.05 0.44 -1.46
N HIS A 172 -33.19 1.43 -1.65
CA HIS A 172 -32.03 1.35 -2.55
C HIS A 172 -30.91 2.32 -2.15
N VAL A 173 -29.76 2.17 -2.78
CA VAL A 173 -28.66 3.13 -2.76
C VAL A 173 -28.72 3.97 -4.02
N ARG A 174 -28.65 5.30 -3.85
CA ARG A 174 -28.45 6.23 -4.95
C ARG A 174 -26.99 6.66 -5.00
N LEU A 175 -26.35 6.38 -6.13
CA LEU A 175 -25.00 6.81 -6.47
C LEU A 175 -25.12 8.04 -7.38
N GLN A 176 -24.88 9.22 -6.81
CA GLN A 176 -25.08 10.51 -7.46
C GLN A 176 -23.77 10.95 -8.13
N PRO A 177 -23.76 11.20 -9.46
CA PRO A 177 -22.67 11.90 -10.11
C PRO A 177 -22.67 13.37 -9.69
N GLU A 178 -21.51 13.96 -9.61
CA GLU A 178 -21.27 15.39 -9.50
C GLU A 178 -20.97 15.95 -10.90
N ASN A 179 -21.93 15.74 -11.80
CA ASN A 179 -21.96 16.20 -13.18
C ASN A 179 -23.43 16.32 -13.61
N PRO A 180 -23.93 17.56 -13.90
CA PRO A 180 -25.33 17.78 -14.26
C PRO A 180 -25.78 17.09 -15.56
N ALA A 181 -24.84 16.70 -16.42
CA ALA A 181 -25.14 15.97 -17.65
C ALA A 181 -25.41 14.49 -17.44
N MET A 182 -25.24 13.98 -16.20
CA MET A 182 -25.37 12.57 -15.88
C MET A 182 -26.49 12.30 -14.90
N GLU A 183 -27.27 11.27 -15.15
CA GLU A 183 -28.33 10.81 -14.24
C GLU A 183 -27.79 10.00 -13.07
N PRO A 184 -28.43 10.08 -11.89
CA PRO A 184 -28.09 9.25 -10.74
C PRO A 184 -28.35 7.76 -11.03
N PHE A 185 -27.42 6.93 -10.59
CA PHE A 185 -27.60 5.48 -10.63
C PHE A 185 -28.26 4.99 -9.33
N ARG A 186 -29.30 4.18 -9.44
CA ARG A 186 -30.02 3.58 -8.31
C ARG A 186 -29.87 2.07 -8.35
N SER A 187 -29.44 1.48 -7.24
CA SER A 187 -29.23 0.04 -7.13
C SER A 187 -29.57 -0.47 -5.75
N ARG A 188 -30.09 -1.70 -5.70
CA ARG A 188 -30.25 -2.45 -4.44
C ARG A 188 -29.01 -3.28 -4.11
N ASP A 189 -28.16 -3.54 -5.11
CA ASP A 189 -27.05 -4.46 -5.03
C ASP A 189 -25.68 -3.74 -5.13
N ALA A 190 -25.66 -2.39 -5.09
CA ALA A 190 -24.42 -1.65 -5.07
C ALA A 190 -23.63 -1.93 -3.78
N GLN A 191 -22.37 -2.30 -3.92
CA GLN A 191 -21.49 -2.60 -2.80
C GLN A 191 -20.49 -1.47 -2.61
N VAL A 192 -20.41 -0.90 -1.41
CA VAL A 192 -19.37 0.08 -1.07
C VAL A 192 -18.06 -0.67 -0.89
N VAL A 193 -17.02 -0.23 -1.59
CA VAL A 193 -15.64 -0.74 -1.50
C VAL A 193 -14.82 0.09 -0.53
N GLY A 194 -15.08 1.41 -0.51
CA GLY A 194 -14.40 2.32 0.37
C GLY A 194 -14.83 3.77 0.16
N ARG A 195 -14.40 4.62 1.10
CA ARG A 195 -14.64 6.07 1.08
C ARG A 195 -13.41 6.79 0.55
N VAL A 196 -13.61 7.75 -0.33
CA VAL A 196 -12.54 8.63 -0.82
C VAL A 196 -12.14 9.59 0.30
N VAL A 197 -10.86 9.61 0.64
CA VAL A 197 -10.27 10.44 1.72
C VAL A 197 -9.29 11.47 1.18
N GLY A 198 -8.90 11.36 -0.08
CA GLY A 198 -8.01 12.30 -0.72
C GLY A 198 -8.04 12.20 -2.24
N VAL A 199 -7.54 13.24 -2.90
CA VAL A 199 -7.36 13.31 -4.37
C VAL A 199 -5.97 13.83 -4.66
N CYS A 200 -5.27 13.17 -5.57
CA CYS A 200 -3.95 13.58 -6.04
C CYS A 200 -3.97 13.76 -7.55
N ARG A 201 -3.40 14.87 -8.01
CA ARG A 201 -3.27 15.21 -9.43
C ARG A 201 -1.87 15.75 -9.70
N ARG A 202 -1.25 15.25 -10.75
CA ARG A 202 -0.07 15.87 -11.31
C ARG A 202 -0.51 16.92 -12.33
N VAL A 203 -0.15 18.16 -12.08
CA VAL A 203 -0.34 19.26 -13.03
C VAL A 203 0.93 19.35 -13.87
N ALA A 204 0.78 19.31 -15.18
CA ALA A 204 1.89 19.42 -16.15
C ALA A 204 2.21 20.89 -16.43
#